data_cf7d5b3e509fa6c892266a3f5f659c7b
#
_entry.id   cf7d5b3e509fa6c892266a3f5f659c7b
#
_cell.length_a   1.000
_cell.length_b   1.000
_cell.length_c   1.000
_cell.angle_alpha   90.00
_cell.angle_beta   90.00
_cell.angle_gamma   90.00
#
_symmetry.space_group_name_H-M   'P 1'
#
loop_
_entity.id
_entity.type
_entity.pdbx_description
1 polymer ?
#
loop_
_entity_poly.entity_id
_entity_poly.type
_entity_poly.pdbx_seq_one_letter_code
_entity_poly.pdbx_strand_id
1 'polypeptide(L)'
;MRSFLKDMTDFIFVSDQPQEADIIFIPGGSYGAICRTAANLWQRNFAPYILPSGRYSKLTGKFSGPSEEDFLLPFTRDTAKMAFSTEYDYFHALLHQAGIPENAILKENQATFTYENALLSRKVTDRLGLRIRRAILCPQAYHARRCLLYYKVAFPETEFFVCPTVTRDIAEDNWFLDETKTETVLGEIERCGSQFHEIIRQLR
;
A
#
# COMPACT_ATOMS: atom_id res chain seq x y z
N MET A 1 19.11 -15.92 -13.01
CA MET A 1 19.40 -14.86 -12.01
C MET A 1 20.48 -15.36 -11.05
N ARG A 2 21.48 -14.53 -10.67
CA ARG A 2 22.48 -14.92 -9.64
C ARG A 2 21.75 -15.12 -8.30
N SER A 3 22.20 -16.09 -7.47
CA SER A 3 21.45 -16.49 -6.25
C SER A 3 21.19 -15.33 -5.31
N PHE A 4 22.17 -14.43 -5.06
CA PHE A 4 21.98 -13.28 -4.17
C PHE A 4 20.92 -12.29 -4.67
N LEU A 5 20.78 -12.09 -6.00
CA LEU A 5 19.72 -11.26 -6.57
C LEU A 5 18.35 -11.89 -6.32
N LYS A 6 18.27 -13.21 -6.40
CA LYS A 6 17.04 -13.92 -6.07
C LYS A 6 16.64 -13.73 -4.61
N ASP A 7 17.60 -13.84 -3.69
CA ASP A 7 17.33 -13.66 -2.25
C ASP A 7 16.83 -12.24 -1.95
N MET A 8 17.41 -11.21 -2.59
CA MET A 8 16.95 -9.83 -2.47
C MET A 8 15.55 -9.62 -3.08
N THR A 9 15.30 -10.23 -4.24
CA THR A 9 14.00 -10.17 -4.93
C THR A 9 12.92 -10.81 -4.05
N ASP A 10 13.15 -12.03 -3.56
CA ASP A 10 12.21 -12.76 -2.70
C ASP A 10 11.96 -12.00 -1.37
N PHE A 11 12.96 -11.27 -0.88
CA PHE A 11 12.79 -10.45 0.30
C PHE A 11 11.85 -9.27 0.04
N ILE A 12 12.04 -8.51 -1.04
CA ILE A 12 11.30 -7.27 -1.31
C ILE A 12 9.94 -7.52 -1.96
N PHE A 13 9.90 -8.36 -3.01
CA PHE A 13 8.69 -8.55 -3.83
C PHE A 13 7.80 -9.64 -3.24
N VAL A 14 7.20 -9.33 -2.09
CA VAL A 14 6.22 -10.25 -1.45
C VAL A 14 4.93 -10.21 -2.24
N SER A 15 4.45 -11.38 -2.64
CA SER A 15 3.17 -11.55 -3.34
C SER A 15 2.51 -12.86 -2.93
N ASP A 16 1.24 -12.79 -2.56
CA ASP A 16 0.44 -13.94 -2.16
C ASP A 16 -0.77 -14.09 -3.09
N GLN A 17 -1.32 -15.30 -3.14
CA GLN A 17 -2.66 -15.51 -3.71
C GLN A 17 -3.70 -14.90 -2.76
N PRO A 18 -4.66 -14.10 -3.26
CA PRO A 18 -5.69 -13.50 -2.41
C PRO A 18 -6.55 -14.59 -1.77
N GLN A 19 -6.90 -14.37 -0.50
CA GLN A 19 -7.81 -15.21 0.27
C GLN A 19 -8.92 -14.32 0.84
N GLU A 20 -10.06 -14.91 1.19
CA GLU A 20 -11.12 -14.19 1.90
C GLU A 20 -10.59 -13.57 3.19
N ALA A 21 -10.91 -12.31 3.40
CA ALA A 21 -10.39 -11.48 4.48
C ALA A 21 -11.46 -10.52 5.04
N ASP A 22 -11.17 -9.93 6.18
CA ASP A 22 -12.07 -8.99 6.83
C ASP A 22 -11.98 -7.58 6.19
N ILE A 23 -10.82 -7.27 5.58
CA ILE A 23 -10.53 -5.92 5.04
C ILE A 23 -9.43 -5.97 3.98
N ILE A 24 -9.46 -4.99 3.05
CA ILE A 24 -8.37 -4.68 2.13
C ILE A 24 -7.75 -3.35 2.57
N PHE A 25 -6.45 -3.35 2.89
CA PHE A 25 -5.69 -2.14 3.19
C PHE A 25 -4.97 -1.61 1.94
N ILE A 26 -5.05 -0.31 1.72
CA ILE A 26 -4.26 0.39 0.69
C ILE A 26 -3.37 1.41 1.42
N PRO A 27 -2.06 1.13 1.59
CA PRO A 27 -1.12 2.11 2.14
C PRO A 27 -1.03 3.35 1.26
N GLY A 28 -0.87 4.52 1.88
CA GLY A 28 -0.82 5.81 1.19
C GLY A 28 0.23 5.89 0.09
N GLY A 29 -0.02 6.79 -0.86
CA GLY A 29 0.84 7.02 -2.02
C GLY A 29 0.14 7.81 -3.12
N SER A 30 0.81 7.95 -4.26
CA SER A 30 0.35 8.72 -5.42
C SER A 30 -0.05 7.85 -6.63
N TYR A 31 0.00 6.53 -6.51
CA TYR A 31 -0.20 5.59 -7.63
C TYR A 31 -1.60 4.97 -7.57
N GLY A 32 -2.52 5.51 -8.36
CA GLY A 32 -3.92 5.08 -8.41
C GLY A 32 -4.14 3.66 -8.94
N ALA A 33 -3.17 3.11 -9.67
CA ALA A 33 -3.20 1.71 -10.13
C ALA A 33 -3.42 0.71 -8.98
N ILE A 34 -2.97 1.03 -7.76
CA ILE A 34 -3.18 0.22 -6.56
C ILE A 34 -4.67 0.11 -6.22
N CYS A 35 -5.42 1.20 -6.39
CA CYS A 35 -6.87 1.20 -6.16
C CYS A 35 -7.60 0.26 -7.12
N ARG A 36 -7.13 0.11 -8.37
CA ARG A 36 -7.70 -0.86 -9.32
C ARG A 36 -7.55 -2.29 -8.82
N THR A 37 -6.38 -2.65 -8.29
CA THR A 37 -6.15 -3.97 -7.69
C THR A 37 -7.09 -4.22 -6.52
N ALA A 38 -7.18 -3.27 -5.58
CA ALA A 38 -8.08 -3.38 -4.43
C ALA A 38 -9.57 -3.42 -4.82
N ALA A 39 -10.01 -2.60 -5.77
CA ALA A 39 -11.38 -2.60 -6.26
C ALA A 39 -11.75 -3.94 -6.92
N ASN A 40 -10.85 -4.51 -7.74
CA ASN A 40 -11.08 -5.83 -8.36
C ASN A 40 -11.21 -6.95 -7.31
N LEU A 41 -10.41 -6.90 -6.24
CA LEU A 41 -10.50 -7.86 -5.15
C LEU A 41 -11.82 -7.71 -4.37
N TRP A 42 -12.24 -6.49 -4.07
CA TRP A 42 -13.52 -6.22 -3.43
C TRP A 42 -14.70 -6.70 -4.29
N GLN A 43 -14.71 -6.38 -5.59
CA GLN A 43 -15.76 -6.80 -6.54
C GLN A 43 -15.86 -8.31 -6.68
N ARG A 44 -14.78 -9.03 -6.40
CA ARG A 44 -14.73 -10.51 -6.32
C ARG A 44 -15.07 -11.04 -4.93
N ASN A 45 -15.57 -10.20 -4.01
CA ASN A 45 -16.00 -10.53 -2.66
C ASN A 45 -14.89 -11.08 -1.75
N PHE A 46 -13.63 -10.70 -1.96
CA PHE A 46 -12.53 -11.10 -1.07
C PHE A 46 -12.59 -10.42 0.29
N ALA A 47 -13.21 -9.24 0.42
CA ALA A 47 -13.41 -8.58 1.71
C ALA A 47 -14.58 -7.59 1.65
N PRO A 48 -15.30 -7.33 2.77
CA PRO A 48 -16.41 -6.39 2.82
C PRO A 48 -15.98 -4.92 2.84
N TYR A 49 -14.74 -4.62 3.28
CA TYR A 49 -14.25 -3.26 3.45
C TYR A 49 -12.95 -3.02 2.71
N ILE A 50 -12.75 -1.76 2.26
CA ILE A 50 -11.47 -1.23 1.79
C ILE A 50 -11.11 -0.05 2.67
N LEU A 51 -9.85 0.01 3.13
CA LEU A 51 -9.32 1.15 3.89
C LEU A 51 -8.11 1.74 3.16
N PRO A 52 -8.32 2.73 2.27
CA PRO A 52 -7.23 3.57 1.80
C PRO A 52 -6.75 4.48 2.93
N SER A 53 -5.43 4.64 3.06
CA SER A 53 -4.83 5.48 4.07
C SER A 53 -3.88 6.52 3.47
N GLY A 54 -3.68 7.62 4.18
CA GLY A 54 -2.67 8.60 3.85
C GLY A 54 -3.19 10.03 3.67
N ARG A 55 -2.44 10.97 4.27
CA ARG A 55 -2.64 12.39 4.08
C ARG A 55 -1.75 12.91 2.96
N TYR A 56 -0.45 12.86 3.17
CA TYR A 56 0.59 13.25 2.23
C TYR A 56 1.95 12.81 2.78
N SER A 57 2.97 12.75 1.92
CA SER A 57 4.32 12.45 2.38
C SER A 57 4.85 13.54 3.33
N LYS A 58 5.36 13.14 4.50
CA LYS A 58 6.05 14.01 5.45
C LYS A 58 7.20 14.81 4.80
N LEU A 59 7.84 14.25 3.77
CA LEU A 59 8.95 14.89 3.08
C LEU A 59 8.52 16.10 2.25
N THR A 60 7.31 16.07 1.68
CA THR A 60 6.78 17.15 0.83
C THR A 60 5.88 18.11 1.59
N GLY A 61 5.33 17.70 2.74
CA GLY A 61 4.40 18.49 3.56
C GLY A 61 3.03 18.75 2.91
N LYS A 62 2.81 18.21 1.72
CA LYS A 62 1.54 18.30 0.97
C LYS A 62 1.38 17.10 0.05
N PHE A 63 0.17 16.83 -0.39
CA PHE A 63 -0.06 15.87 -1.47
C PHE A 63 0.38 16.51 -2.80
N SER A 64 1.32 15.87 -3.46
CA SER A 64 1.92 16.38 -4.71
C SER A 64 1.08 16.06 -5.95
N GLY A 65 -0.08 15.40 -5.75
CA GLY A 65 -0.96 14.95 -6.82
C GLY A 65 -0.75 13.48 -7.20
N PRO A 66 -1.57 12.97 -8.13
CA PRO A 66 -1.41 11.67 -8.75
C PRO A 66 -0.05 11.50 -9.42
N SER A 67 0.40 10.26 -9.59
CA SER A 67 1.63 9.95 -10.33
C SER A 67 1.47 10.30 -11.82
N GLU A 68 2.59 10.52 -12.51
CA GLU A 68 2.58 10.76 -13.96
C GLU A 68 1.94 9.59 -14.72
N GLU A 69 2.13 8.35 -14.26
CA GLU A 69 1.53 7.15 -14.84
C GLU A 69 0.00 7.20 -14.81
N ASP A 70 -0.59 7.81 -13.78
CA ASP A 70 -2.05 7.87 -13.62
C ASP A 70 -2.74 8.69 -14.69
N PHE A 71 -2.05 9.64 -15.31
CA PHE A 71 -2.58 10.40 -16.45
C PHE A 71 -2.66 9.58 -17.74
N LEU A 72 -1.97 8.45 -17.82
CA LEU A 72 -1.90 7.58 -19.00
C LEU A 72 -2.83 6.37 -18.89
N LEU A 73 -3.12 5.91 -17.67
CA LEU A 73 -3.91 4.71 -17.45
C LEU A 73 -5.42 4.99 -17.58
N PRO A 74 -6.18 4.19 -18.35
CA PRO A 74 -7.62 4.40 -18.55
C PRO A 74 -8.41 4.46 -17.23
N PHE A 75 -8.00 3.71 -16.21
CA PHE A 75 -8.67 3.67 -14.92
C PHE A 75 -8.51 4.95 -14.09
N THR A 76 -7.37 5.63 -14.19
CA THR A 76 -7.00 6.76 -13.33
C THR A 76 -7.03 8.11 -14.04
N ARG A 77 -6.87 8.12 -15.37
CA ARG A 77 -6.60 9.30 -16.20
C ARG A 77 -7.54 10.48 -15.96
N ASP A 78 -8.83 10.24 -15.86
CA ASP A 78 -9.80 11.34 -15.74
C ASP A 78 -9.88 11.85 -14.30
N THR A 79 -9.80 10.97 -13.31
CA THR A 79 -9.69 11.33 -11.89
C THR A 79 -8.38 12.04 -11.59
N ALA A 80 -7.27 11.63 -12.21
CA ALA A 80 -5.96 12.26 -12.01
C ALA A 80 -5.90 13.75 -12.41
N LYS A 81 -6.82 14.23 -13.25
CA LYS A 81 -6.94 15.64 -13.64
C LYS A 81 -7.61 16.52 -12.56
N MET A 82 -8.20 15.90 -11.55
CA MET A 82 -8.86 16.61 -10.45
C MET A 82 -7.84 17.02 -9.37
N ALA A 83 -8.20 18.02 -8.57
CA ALA A 83 -7.40 18.46 -7.43
C ALA A 83 -7.79 17.68 -6.15
N PHE A 84 -6.80 17.20 -5.42
CA PHE A 84 -6.97 16.49 -4.15
C PHE A 84 -6.09 17.08 -3.06
N SER A 85 -6.58 17.08 -1.84
CA SER A 85 -5.84 17.57 -0.67
C SER A 85 -5.02 16.48 0.02
N THR A 86 -5.45 15.22 -0.10
CA THR A 86 -4.81 14.07 0.53
C THR A 86 -4.71 12.87 -0.41
N GLU A 87 -3.81 11.93 -0.09
CA GLU A 87 -3.72 10.62 -0.75
C GLU A 87 -5.04 9.85 -0.62
N TYR A 88 -5.66 9.92 0.56
CA TYR A 88 -6.98 9.34 0.80
C TYR A 88 -8.02 9.90 -0.17
N ASP A 89 -8.13 11.23 -0.32
CA ASP A 89 -9.16 11.85 -1.19
C ASP A 89 -9.03 11.35 -2.64
N TYR A 90 -7.79 11.22 -3.11
CA TYR A 90 -7.51 10.68 -4.44
C TYR A 90 -7.92 9.21 -4.55
N PHE A 91 -7.50 8.36 -3.62
CA PHE A 91 -7.83 6.95 -3.62
C PHE A 91 -9.34 6.70 -3.44
N HIS A 92 -9.99 7.48 -2.58
CA HIS A 92 -11.43 7.44 -2.39
C HIS A 92 -12.18 7.74 -3.71
N ALA A 93 -11.78 8.79 -4.43
CA ALA A 93 -12.39 9.13 -5.71
C ALA A 93 -12.25 7.99 -6.75
N LEU A 94 -11.09 7.33 -6.82
CA LEU A 94 -10.85 6.19 -7.70
C LEU A 94 -11.70 4.96 -7.33
N LEU A 95 -11.81 4.66 -6.04
CA LEU A 95 -12.63 3.56 -5.55
C LEU A 95 -14.11 3.80 -5.81
N HIS A 96 -14.58 5.03 -5.58
CA HIS A 96 -15.95 5.43 -5.88
C HIS A 96 -16.23 5.34 -7.39
N GLN A 97 -15.31 5.80 -8.25
CA GLN A 97 -15.40 5.66 -9.71
C GLN A 97 -15.45 4.17 -10.12
N ALA A 98 -14.76 3.28 -9.40
CA ALA A 98 -14.82 1.83 -9.62
C ALA A 98 -16.14 1.18 -9.17
N GLY A 99 -17.09 1.96 -8.63
CA GLY A 99 -18.38 1.46 -8.15
C GLY A 99 -18.35 0.86 -6.75
N ILE A 100 -17.31 1.12 -5.95
CA ILE A 100 -17.28 0.70 -4.55
C ILE A 100 -18.22 1.63 -3.75
N PRO A 101 -19.21 1.09 -3.00
CA PRO A 101 -20.16 1.90 -2.27
C PRO A 101 -19.48 2.59 -1.07
N GLU A 102 -19.95 3.79 -0.71
CA GLU A 102 -19.38 4.64 0.33
C GLU A 102 -19.24 3.91 1.68
N ASN A 103 -20.20 3.09 2.05
CA ASN A 103 -20.19 2.33 3.31
C ASN A 103 -19.16 1.19 3.34
N ALA A 104 -18.55 0.83 2.22
CA ALA A 104 -17.46 -0.14 2.13
C ALA A 104 -16.08 0.52 2.17
N ILE A 105 -15.99 1.85 1.98
CA ILE A 105 -14.73 2.61 1.99
C ILE A 105 -14.52 3.25 3.36
N LEU A 106 -13.58 2.73 4.14
CA LEU A 106 -13.24 3.29 5.44
C LEU A 106 -12.23 4.45 5.28
N LYS A 107 -12.22 5.39 6.23
CA LYS A 107 -11.43 6.62 6.11
C LYS A 107 -10.25 6.68 7.07
N GLU A 108 -9.04 6.81 6.50
CA GLU A 108 -7.83 7.23 7.18
C GLU A 108 -7.11 8.31 6.33
N ASN A 109 -7.08 9.56 6.75
CA ASN A 109 -6.53 10.69 5.99
C ASN A 109 -5.56 11.56 6.82
N GLN A 110 -4.87 10.96 7.80
CA GLN A 110 -3.95 11.68 8.69
C GLN A 110 -2.50 11.21 8.54
N ALA A 111 -2.28 9.95 8.11
CA ALA A 111 -0.95 9.37 8.00
C ALA A 111 -0.05 10.15 7.02
N THR A 112 1.22 10.32 7.40
CA THR A 112 2.23 11.04 6.60
C THR A 112 3.43 10.18 6.21
N PHE A 113 3.50 8.94 6.66
CA PHE A 113 4.50 7.95 6.27
C PHE A 113 4.00 6.52 6.56
N THR A 114 4.69 5.53 6.02
CA THR A 114 4.21 4.13 5.96
C THR A 114 3.84 3.54 7.32
N TYR A 115 4.60 3.81 8.38
CA TYR A 115 4.27 3.30 9.71
C TYR A 115 2.98 3.92 10.26
N GLU A 116 2.77 5.21 10.04
CA GLU A 116 1.49 5.85 10.41
C GLU A 116 0.31 5.27 9.63
N ASN A 117 0.49 4.92 8.34
CA ASN A 117 -0.58 4.23 7.58
C ASN A 117 -1.06 2.99 8.33
N ALA A 118 -0.14 2.17 8.85
CA ALA A 118 -0.49 0.96 9.60
C ALA A 118 -1.14 1.29 10.97
N LEU A 119 -0.50 2.17 11.76
CA LEU A 119 -0.99 2.52 13.10
C LEU A 119 -2.35 3.23 13.09
N LEU A 120 -2.55 4.16 12.15
CA LEU A 120 -3.81 4.89 12.05
C LEU A 120 -4.92 4.04 11.43
N SER A 121 -4.58 3.13 10.48
CA SER A 121 -5.52 2.10 10.03
C SER A 121 -5.99 1.23 11.20
N ARG A 122 -5.08 0.82 12.11
CA ARG A 122 -5.45 0.10 13.33
C ARG A 122 -6.43 0.90 14.19
N LYS A 123 -6.15 2.19 14.42
CA LYS A 123 -7.07 3.06 15.18
C LYS A 123 -8.44 3.19 14.53
N VAL A 124 -8.52 3.20 13.20
CA VAL A 124 -9.81 3.23 12.48
C VAL A 124 -10.58 1.95 12.72
N THR A 125 -9.96 0.79 12.54
CA THR A 125 -10.62 -0.51 12.72
C THR A 125 -11.06 -0.73 14.18
N ASP A 126 -10.23 -0.37 15.16
CA ASP A 126 -10.56 -0.47 16.59
C ASP A 126 -11.74 0.41 16.95
N ARG A 127 -11.77 1.67 16.48
CA ARG A 127 -12.89 2.62 16.74
C ARG A 127 -14.22 2.12 16.15
N LEU A 128 -14.17 1.40 15.04
CA LEU A 128 -15.34 0.80 14.39
C LEU A 128 -15.73 -0.57 14.99
N GLY A 129 -14.98 -1.07 15.98
CA GLY A 129 -15.19 -2.38 16.58
C GLY A 129 -14.90 -3.55 15.63
N LEU A 130 -14.14 -3.32 14.57
CA LEU A 130 -13.79 -4.35 13.59
C LEU A 130 -12.64 -5.21 14.11
N ARG A 131 -12.86 -6.51 14.20
CA ARG A 131 -11.83 -7.48 14.57
C ARG A 131 -11.20 -8.04 13.30
N ILE A 132 -9.99 -7.62 12.98
CA ILE A 132 -9.28 -8.01 11.77
C ILE A 132 -8.43 -9.25 12.06
N ARG A 133 -8.87 -10.41 11.62
CA ARG A 133 -8.11 -11.67 11.71
C ARG A 133 -7.34 -11.97 10.45
N ARG A 134 -7.90 -11.60 9.29
CA ARG A 134 -7.32 -11.79 7.97
C ARG A 134 -7.43 -10.48 7.20
N ALA A 135 -6.36 -10.06 6.54
CA ALA A 135 -6.34 -8.84 5.77
C ALA A 135 -5.60 -9.01 4.44
N ILE A 136 -6.12 -8.38 3.39
CA ILE A 136 -5.38 -8.21 2.16
C ILE A 136 -4.65 -6.86 2.23
N LEU A 137 -3.39 -6.86 1.87
CA LEU A 137 -2.57 -5.64 1.79
C LEU A 137 -2.20 -5.39 0.33
N CYS A 138 -2.60 -4.23 -0.21
CA CYS A 138 -2.35 -3.83 -1.59
C CYS A 138 -1.31 -2.69 -1.64
N PRO A 139 0.00 -2.97 -1.61
CA PRO A 139 1.06 -1.99 -1.74
C PRO A 139 1.57 -1.87 -3.17
N GLN A 140 2.51 -0.94 -3.41
CA GLN A 140 3.39 -1.00 -4.57
C GLN A 140 4.32 -2.21 -4.45
N ALA A 141 4.64 -2.89 -5.56
CA ALA A 141 5.37 -4.15 -5.55
C ALA A 141 6.75 -4.04 -4.88
N TYR A 142 7.55 -3.06 -5.26
CA TYR A 142 8.89 -2.84 -4.66
C TYR A 142 8.86 -2.37 -3.20
N HIS A 143 7.70 -1.95 -2.69
CA HIS A 143 7.48 -1.48 -1.31
C HIS A 143 6.79 -2.52 -0.44
N ALA A 144 6.45 -3.69 -0.98
CA ALA A 144 5.58 -4.67 -0.36
C ALA A 144 6.10 -5.19 0.99
N ARG A 145 7.39 -5.52 1.08
CA ARG A 145 8.00 -6.01 2.32
C ARG A 145 7.89 -5.01 3.45
N ARG A 146 8.26 -3.75 3.24
CA ARG A 146 8.26 -2.73 4.29
C ARG A 146 6.83 -2.42 4.75
N CYS A 147 5.87 -2.35 3.84
CA CYS A 147 4.46 -2.24 4.21
C CYS A 147 4.02 -3.41 5.09
N LEU A 148 4.28 -4.65 4.66
CA LEU A 148 3.89 -5.84 5.40
C LEU A 148 4.48 -5.86 6.82
N LEU A 149 5.75 -5.49 6.98
CA LEU A 149 6.40 -5.45 8.29
C LEU A 149 5.70 -4.44 9.24
N TYR A 150 5.36 -3.24 8.77
CA TYR A 150 4.65 -2.26 9.57
C TYR A 150 3.22 -2.68 9.92
N TYR A 151 2.50 -3.27 8.96
CA TYR A 151 1.17 -3.77 9.24
C TYR A 151 1.18 -4.94 10.22
N LYS A 152 2.18 -5.83 10.18
CA LYS A 152 2.38 -6.88 11.20
C LYS A 152 2.71 -6.33 12.58
N VAL A 153 3.39 -5.19 12.69
CA VAL A 153 3.60 -4.50 13.98
C VAL A 153 2.28 -3.93 14.51
N ALA A 154 1.47 -3.30 13.66
CA ALA A 154 0.22 -2.67 14.07
C ALA A 154 -0.92 -3.69 14.32
N PHE A 155 -0.89 -4.83 13.64
CA PHE A 155 -1.89 -5.89 13.70
C PHE A 155 -1.21 -7.26 13.95
N PRO A 156 -0.62 -7.49 15.13
CA PRO A 156 0.15 -8.71 15.39
C PRO A 156 -0.69 -10.00 15.37
N GLU A 157 -2.02 -9.88 15.54
CA GLU A 157 -2.97 -10.99 15.51
C GLU A 157 -3.52 -11.33 14.12
N THR A 158 -3.14 -10.54 13.09
CA THR A 158 -3.73 -10.62 11.74
C THR A 158 -2.86 -11.43 10.79
N GLU A 159 -3.47 -12.35 10.07
CA GLU A 159 -2.89 -13.01 8.90
C GLU A 159 -3.00 -12.07 7.69
N PHE A 160 -1.88 -11.79 7.01
CA PHE A 160 -1.83 -10.92 5.85
C PHE A 160 -1.60 -11.67 4.56
N PHE A 161 -2.35 -11.30 3.51
CA PHE A 161 -2.14 -11.70 2.12
C PHE A 161 -1.75 -10.46 1.32
N VAL A 162 -0.54 -10.44 0.78
CA VAL A 162 -0.01 -9.29 0.04
C VAL A 162 -0.35 -9.42 -1.43
N CYS A 163 -1.14 -8.50 -1.96
CA CYS A 163 -1.55 -8.43 -3.36
C CYS A 163 -1.02 -7.11 -3.98
N PRO A 164 0.28 -7.07 -4.36
CA PRO A 164 0.92 -5.84 -4.77
C PRO A 164 0.54 -5.43 -6.19
N THR A 165 0.81 -4.16 -6.51
CA THR A 165 0.70 -3.61 -7.87
C THR A 165 2.07 -3.13 -8.34
N VAL A 166 2.48 -3.53 -9.54
CA VAL A 166 3.67 -2.97 -10.19
C VAL A 166 3.38 -1.52 -10.56
N THR A 167 4.24 -0.62 -10.11
CA THR A 167 4.25 0.82 -10.42
C THR A 167 5.66 1.23 -10.78
N ARG A 168 5.84 2.36 -11.48
CA ARG A 168 7.14 2.84 -11.94
C ARG A 168 7.89 1.81 -12.81
N ASP A 169 7.18 0.88 -13.39
CA ASP A 169 7.77 -0.26 -14.10
C ASP A 169 8.85 -1.00 -13.28
N ILE A 170 8.69 -1.06 -11.93
CA ILE A 170 9.62 -1.78 -11.04
C ILE A 170 8.99 -3.09 -10.63
N ALA A 171 9.49 -4.19 -11.23
CA ALA A 171 9.01 -5.56 -11.04
C ALA A 171 10.15 -6.51 -10.62
N GLU A 172 9.78 -7.69 -10.15
CA GLU A 172 10.70 -8.72 -9.66
C GLU A 172 11.72 -9.20 -10.70
N ASP A 173 11.40 -9.11 -11.98
CA ASP A 173 12.20 -9.59 -13.09
C ASP A 173 13.05 -8.50 -13.76
N ASN A 174 12.86 -7.22 -13.41
CA ASN A 174 13.51 -6.10 -14.11
C ASN A 174 14.21 -5.07 -13.21
N TRP A 175 14.00 -5.08 -11.90
CA TRP A 175 14.51 -4.04 -11.00
C TRP A 175 16.03 -3.89 -11.00
N PHE A 176 16.76 -4.96 -11.33
CA PHE A 176 18.22 -5.02 -11.35
C PHE A 176 18.82 -4.71 -12.73
N LEU A 177 17.99 -4.36 -13.71
CA LEU A 177 18.42 -4.06 -15.10
C LEU A 177 18.61 -2.58 -15.36
N ASP A 178 18.18 -1.72 -14.43
CA ASP A 178 18.20 -0.26 -14.53
C ASP A 178 18.69 0.33 -13.20
N GLU A 179 19.57 1.35 -13.27
CA GLU A 179 20.21 1.93 -12.09
C GLU A 179 19.17 2.57 -11.15
N THR A 180 18.23 3.36 -11.68
CA THR A 180 17.20 4.04 -10.88
C THR A 180 16.28 3.06 -10.18
N LYS A 181 15.94 1.97 -10.86
CA LYS A 181 15.15 0.88 -10.26
C LYS A 181 15.95 0.16 -9.17
N THR A 182 17.22 -0.12 -9.43
CA THR A 182 18.13 -0.75 -8.47
C THR A 182 18.26 0.10 -7.21
N GLU A 183 18.55 1.40 -7.34
CA GLU A 183 18.62 2.33 -6.19
C GLU A 183 17.31 2.37 -5.40
N THR A 184 16.16 2.36 -6.10
CA THR A 184 14.84 2.35 -5.45
C THR A 184 14.65 1.11 -4.59
N VAL A 185 14.97 -0.08 -5.11
CA VAL A 185 14.80 -1.36 -4.41
C VAL A 185 15.80 -1.51 -3.27
N LEU A 186 17.08 -1.17 -3.50
CA LEU A 186 18.10 -1.19 -2.45
C LEU A 186 17.76 -0.21 -1.31
N GLY A 187 17.21 0.97 -1.65
CA GLY A 187 16.71 1.92 -0.64
C GLY A 187 15.53 1.36 0.18
N GLU A 188 14.69 0.50 -0.36
CA GLU A 188 13.65 -0.20 0.42
C GLU A 188 14.26 -1.25 1.36
N ILE A 189 15.29 -1.98 0.92
CA ILE A 189 16.03 -2.94 1.78
C ILE A 189 16.68 -2.20 2.95
N GLU A 190 17.38 -1.10 2.68
CA GLU A 190 17.99 -0.25 3.71
C GLU A 190 16.95 0.23 4.75
N ARG A 191 15.79 0.70 4.28
CA ARG A 191 14.72 1.14 5.16
C ARG A 191 14.13 0.02 6.00
N CYS A 192 14.06 -1.21 5.49
CA CYS A 192 13.66 -2.38 6.28
C CYS A 192 14.64 -2.66 7.44
N GLY A 193 15.92 -2.34 7.28
CA GLY A 193 16.90 -2.43 8.37
C GLY A 193 16.81 -1.23 9.32
N SER A 194 17.00 -0.02 8.80
CA SER A 194 17.18 1.21 9.58
C SER A 194 15.92 1.65 10.33
N GLN A 195 14.74 1.58 9.69
CA GLN A 195 13.49 2.10 10.28
C GLN A 195 12.89 1.20 11.37
N PHE A 196 13.26 -0.07 11.43
CA PHE A 196 12.75 -1.00 12.45
C PHE A 196 13.61 -1.07 13.71
N HIS A 197 14.79 -0.43 13.73
CA HIS A 197 15.70 -0.45 14.86
C HIS A 197 15.03 0.00 16.17
N GLU A 198 14.30 1.13 16.16
CA GLU A 198 13.63 1.64 17.34
C GLU A 198 12.45 0.76 17.78
N ILE A 199 11.68 0.23 16.84
CA ILE A 199 10.59 -0.71 17.14
C ILE A 199 11.14 -1.95 17.83
N ILE A 200 12.24 -2.52 17.33
CA ILE A 200 12.88 -3.70 17.93
C ILE A 200 13.44 -3.39 19.33
N ARG A 201 14.00 -2.19 19.55
CA ARG A 201 14.45 -1.78 20.89
C ARG A 201 13.32 -1.72 21.91
N GLN A 202 12.14 -1.28 21.52
CA GLN A 202 10.97 -1.20 22.40
C GLN A 202 10.36 -2.57 22.75
N LEU A 203 10.74 -3.64 22.05
CA LEU A 203 10.32 -5.01 22.34
C LEU A 203 11.21 -5.71 23.39
N ARG A 204 12.30 -5.09 23.82
CA ARG A 204 13.24 -5.60 24.84
C ARG A 204 12.92 -5.08 26.23
#